data_47416f0ac67fce78aaa1067a0f6e3a85
#
_entry.id   47416f0ac67fce78aaa1067a0f6e3a85
#
_cell.length_a   1.000
_cell.length_b   1.000
_cell.length_c   1.000
_cell.angle_alpha   90.00
_cell.angle_beta   90.00
_cell.angle_gamma   90.00
#
_symmetry.space_group_name_H-M   'P 1'
#
loop_
_entity.id
_entity.type
_entity.pdbx_description
1 polymer ?
#
loop_
_entity_poly.entity_id
_entity_poly.type
_entity_poly.pdbx_seq_one_letter_code
_entity_poly.pdbx_strand_id
1 'polypeptide(L)'
;MEILLYAVGIILMAIAIAVSIALHEVGHLVPAKLFNVRVPQYMIGFGKTVFSFRRGETEYGFKAIPLGGYISMIGMYPPSPAEVKEHHEEGHSGSTSPFASLAEEARAADAERLQPGDEDRLFYKLPVLKRMVIMLGGPTMNLLIGVVCTAVLICGFGTAQVTNKVSAVSECVPSVSVTHDSISYGECTDKSTPSPAKAAGVQVGDRVVAVNGASTGSWEAVSSAIRAAGSRPSTLTVERNGQRLDLSVTPVEMIRPVSDGKGQYARAADGSIATTRGGFVGVSPSSELVPGSITEVPAMVGDTLSRVGSSMLSLPQRVWELTVTLVTGGERSAESPVSVVGVSRIAGEVTATDRIDVKAKAAMLVSLVANMNLMLFAFNLIPLLPLDGGHVLGAVWEGVRRFFARLTGRKDPGPFDPVKLLPLTYVVAGAFIVMSIILIVADIVKPITLF
;
A
#
# COMPACT_ATOMS: atom_id res chain seq x y z
N MET A 1 -16.47 15.19 21.70
CA MET A 1 -15.28 14.32 21.85
C MET A 1 -14.90 13.67 20.52
N GLU A 2 -15.84 13.07 19.81
CA GLU A 2 -15.61 12.36 18.53
C GLU A 2 -14.94 13.23 17.45
N ILE A 3 -15.43 14.46 17.22
CA ILE A 3 -14.85 15.39 16.23
C ILE A 3 -13.38 15.71 16.56
N LEU A 4 -13.05 15.86 17.84
CA LEU A 4 -11.67 16.11 18.26
C LEU A 4 -10.78 14.90 17.99
N LEU A 5 -11.24 13.69 18.34
CA LEU A 5 -10.50 12.44 18.08
C LEU A 5 -10.33 12.20 16.56
N TYR A 6 -11.37 12.48 15.79
CA TYR A 6 -11.31 12.43 14.32
C TYR A 6 -10.23 13.37 13.76
N ALA A 7 -10.22 14.61 14.22
CA ALA A 7 -9.18 15.57 13.80
C ALA A 7 -7.77 15.13 14.23
N VAL A 8 -7.61 14.58 15.44
CA VAL A 8 -6.34 14.03 15.93
C VAL A 8 -5.84 12.91 15.00
N GLY A 9 -6.72 11.99 14.57
CA GLY A 9 -6.34 10.91 13.63
C GLY A 9 -5.85 11.43 12.29
N ILE A 10 -6.53 12.44 11.72
CA ILE A 10 -6.10 13.09 10.48
C ILE A 10 -4.71 13.74 10.66
N ILE A 11 -4.51 14.47 11.75
CA ILE A 11 -3.23 15.16 12.02
C ILE A 11 -2.10 14.14 12.20
N LEU A 12 -2.33 13.08 12.97
CA LEU A 12 -1.34 12.01 13.17
C LEU A 12 -0.95 11.37 11.83
N MET A 13 -1.91 11.08 10.97
CA MET A 13 -1.63 10.50 9.65
C MET A 13 -0.89 11.49 8.76
N ALA A 14 -1.27 12.77 8.74
CA ALA A 14 -0.58 13.80 7.98
C ALA A 14 0.89 13.94 8.43
N ILE A 15 1.16 13.89 9.74
CA ILE A 15 2.52 13.89 10.29
C ILE A 15 3.26 12.62 9.85
N ALA A 16 2.64 11.45 9.94
CA ALA A 16 3.27 10.18 9.53
C ALA A 16 3.65 10.20 8.04
N ILE A 17 2.77 10.73 7.19
CA ILE A 17 3.04 10.92 5.75
C ILE A 17 4.22 11.88 5.56
N ALA A 18 4.22 13.03 6.21
CA ALA A 18 5.29 14.02 6.10
C ALA A 18 6.65 13.45 6.56
N VAL A 19 6.66 12.67 7.65
CA VAL A 19 7.86 11.98 8.15
C VAL A 19 8.32 10.91 7.15
N SER A 20 7.41 10.12 6.59
CA SER A 20 7.75 9.11 5.57
C SER A 20 8.38 9.74 4.33
N ILE A 21 7.85 10.86 3.85
CA ILE A 21 8.41 11.62 2.73
C ILE A 21 9.79 12.19 3.11
N ALA A 22 9.92 12.79 4.29
CA ALA A 22 11.19 13.32 4.76
C ALA A 22 12.28 12.23 4.82
N LEU A 23 11.95 11.07 5.38
CA LEU A 23 12.88 9.96 5.47
C LEU A 23 13.22 9.36 4.10
N HIS A 24 12.27 9.34 3.16
CA HIS A 24 12.52 8.96 1.77
C HIS A 24 13.58 9.87 1.15
N GLU A 25 13.45 11.20 1.26
CA GLU A 25 14.45 12.14 0.75
C GLU A 25 15.80 12.02 1.46
N VAL A 26 15.81 11.70 2.78
CA VAL A 26 17.05 11.36 3.50
C VAL A 26 17.72 10.12 2.90
N GLY A 27 16.91 9.15 2.45
CA GLY A 27 17.40 7.96 1.76
C GLY A 27 18.24 8.28 0.53
N HIS A 28 17.89 9.31 -0.23
CA HIS A 28 18.68 9.80 -1.36
C HIS A 28 19.85 10.70 -0.91
N LEU A 29 19.61 11.58 0.06
CA LEU A 29 20.57 12.56 0.54
C LEU A 29 21.83 11.92 1.11
N VAL A 30 21.68 10.89 1.94
CA VAL A 30 22.81 10.24 2.63
C VAL A 30 23.80 9.66 1.62
N PRO A 31 23.43 8.76 0.71
CA PRO A 31 24.38 8.23 -0.27
C PRO A 31 24.88 9.29 -1.26
N ALA A 32 24.07 10.32 -1.63
CA ALA A 32 24.55 11.41 -2.47
C ALA A 32 25.74 12.12 -1.81
N LYS A 33 25.63 12.49 -0.54
CA LYS A 33 26.72 13.12 0.21
C LYS A 33 27.91 12.19 0.45
N LEU A 34 27.67 10.90 0.72
CA LEU A 34 28.73 9.90 0.86
C LEU A 34 29.54 9.72 -0.42
N PHE A 35 28.92 9.89 -1.57
CA PHE A 35 29.58 9.84 -2.88
C PHE A 35 30.05 11.21 -3.37
N ASN A 36 30.08 12.22 -2.49
CA ASN A 36 30.54 13.57 -2.76
C ASN A 36 29.74 14.34 -3.81
N VAL A 37 28.46 14.00 -4.02
CA VAL A 37 27.56 14.82 -4.81
C VAL A 37 27.10 16.01 -3.99
N ARG A 38 27.21 17.25 -4.52
CA ARG A 38 26.67 18.41 -3.84
C ARG A 38 25.15 18.43 -3.93
N VAL A 39 24.50 18.64 -2.79
CA VAL A 39 23.05 18.72 -2.65
C VAL A 39 22.69 20.10 -2.11
N PRO A 40 22.39 21.08 -2.97
CA PRO A 40 22.03 22.44 -2.55
C PRO A 40 20.78 22.53 -1.70
N GLN A 41 19.76 21.72 -1.98
CA GLN A 41 18.47 21.79 -1.32
C GLN A 41 17.93 20.41 -0.91
N TYR A 42 17.35 20.40 0.28
CA TYR A 42 16.52 19.32 0.82
C TYR A 42 15.22 19.96 1.31
N MET A 43 14.12 19.70 0.62
CA MET A 43 12.85 20.36 0.87
C MET A 43 11.71 19.35 1.02
N ILE A 44 10.88 19.56 2.04
CA ILE A 44 9.63 18.81 2.24
C ILE A 44 8.48 19.70 1.76
N GLY A 45 7.72 19.22 0.77
CA GLY A 45 6.62 19.95 0.15
C GLY A 45 7.03 20.74 -1.11
N PHE A 46 6.06 21.43 -1.66
CA PHE A 46 6.17 22.27 -2.87
C PHE A 46 5.63 23.67 -2.62
N GLY A 47 5.90 24.59 -3.57
CA GLY A 47 5.44 25.98 -3.52
C GLY A 47 6.38 26.89 -2.74
N LYS A 48 5.81 27.90 -2.05
CA LYS A 48 6.61 28.89 -1.28
C LYS A 48 7.26 28.26 -0.06
N THR A 49 8.51 28.63 0.21
CA THR A 49 9.22 28.20 1.43
C THR A 49 8.58 28.88 2.65
N VAL A 50 8.14 28.08 3.61
CA VAL A 50 7.58 28.55 4.88
C VAL A 50 8.69 28.75 5.91
N PHE A 51 9.60 27.78 5.97
CA PHE A 51 10.75 27.78 6.86
C PHE A 51 11.92 27.08 6.18
N SER A 52 13.11 27.66 6.27
CA SER A 52 14.36 26.99 5.88
C SER A 52 15.52 27.42 6.75
N PHE A 53 16.53 26.57 6.83
CA PHE A 53 17.81 26.86 7.44
C PHE A 53 18.93 26.20 6.63
N ARG A 54 20.14 26.78 6.67
CA ARG A 54 21.30 26.26 5.96
C ARG A 54 22.25 25.55 6.92
N ARG A 55 22.67 24.35 6.55
CA ARG A 55 23.70 23.60 7.27
C ARG A 55 24.72 23.07 6.26
N GLY A 56 25.92 23.63 6.32
CA GLY A 56 26.94 23.36 5.31
C GLY A 56 26.51 23.89 3.94
N GLU A 57 26.58 23.05 2.92
CA GLU A 57 26.23 23.36 1.54
C GLU A 57 24.74 23.12 1.21
N THR A 58 23.94 22.58 2.15
CA THR A 58 22.55 22.21 1.94
C THR A 58 21.61 23.14 2.70
N GLU A 59 20.59 23.65 2.02
CA GLU A 59 19.44 24.31 2.61
C GLU A 59 18.35 23.26 2.90
N TYR A 60 17.92 23.18 4.16
CA TYR A 60 16.86 22.30 4.64
C TYR A 60 15.62 23.11 4.91
N GLY A 61 14.44 22.67 4.46
CA GLY A 61 13.24 23.46 4.70
C GLY A 61 11.94 22.75 4.44
N PHE A 62 10.87 23.48 4.80
CA PHE A 62 9.48 23.10 4.57
C PHE A 62 8.81 24.11 3.66
N LYS A 63 8.01 23.60 2.72
CA LYS A 63 7.21 24.40 1.79
C LYS A 63 5.72 24.33 2.11
N ALA A 64 4.96 25.26 1.56
CA ALA A 64 3.55 25.48 1.92
C ALA A 64 2.61 24.31 1.60
N ILE A 65 2.93 23.49 0.59
CA ILE A 65 2.12 22.37 0.13
C ILE A 65 2.84 21.08 0.53
N PRO A 66 2.46 20.38 1.62
CA PRO A 66 3.17 19.21 2.15
C PRO A 66 2.88 17.92 1.36
N LEU A 67 2.72 18.01 0.05
CA LEU A 67 2.47 16.89 -0.86
C LEU A 67 3.76 16.51 -1.59
N GLY A 68 4.62 15.72 -0.94
CA GLY A 68 5.89 15.28 -1.49
C GLY A 68 7.09 15.96 -0.87
N GLY A 69 8.27 15.70 -1.42
CA GLY A 69 9.55 16.30 -1.09
C GLY A 69 10.47 16.24 -2.29
N TYR A 70 11.63 16.85 -2.18
CA TYR A 70 12.69 16.70 -3.16
C TYR A 70 14.05 17.02 -2.57
N ILE A 71 15.08 16.39 -3.12
CA ILE A 71 16.44 16.85 -3.00
C ILE A 71 16.90 17.41 -4.36
N SER A 72 17.63 18.51 -4.35
CA SER A 72 18.27 19.04 -5.54
C SER A 72 19.72 18.57 -5.55
N MET A 73 20.08 17.72 -6.50
CA MET A 73 21.45 17.28 -6.75
C MET A 73 21.97 17.99 -7.97
N ILE A 74 23.24 18.42 -7.96
CA ILE A 74 23.85 19.03 -9.15
C ILE A 74 24.22 17.96 -10.18
N GLY A 75 24.15 18.34 -11.46
CA GLY A 75 24.51 17.45 -12.55
C GLY A 75 23.54 16.29 -12.74
N MET A 76 22.25 16.50 -12.50
CA MET A 76 21.22 15.53 -12.86
C MET A 76 21.10 15.37 -14.38
N TYR A 77 21.39 16.43 -15.11
CA TYR A 77 21.33 16.47 -16.57
C TYR A 77 22.73 16.60 -17.16
N PRO A 78 23.19 15.61 -17.98
CA PRO A 78 24.46 15.73 -18.68
C PRO A 78 24.36 16.80 -19.76
N PRO A 79 25.49 17.50 -20.10
CA PRO A 79 25.51 18.45 -21.19
C PRO A 79 25.15 17.81 -22.53
N SER A 80 24.55 18.58 -23.43
CA SER A 80 24.20 18.06 -24.74
C SER A 80 25.47 17.80 -25.59
N PRO A 81 25.40 16.88 -26.54
CA PRO A 81 26.52 16.67 -27.49
C PRO A 81 26.82 17.93 -28.31
N ALA A 82 25.88 18.85 -28.46
CA ALA A 82 26.08 20.14 -29.11
C ALA A 82 26.90 21.11 -28.21
N GLU A 83 26.52 21.23 -26.93
CA GLU A 83 27.25 22.07 -25.96
C GLU A 83 28.71 21.63 -25.79
N VAL A 84 28.99 20.33 -25.87
CA VAL A 84 30.36 19.81 -25.83
C VAL A 84 31.14 20.20 -27.06
N LYS A 85 30.49 20.47 -28.22
CA LYS A 85 31.14 20.93 -29.45
C LYS A 85 31.26 22.46 -29.52
N GLU A 86 30.29 23.20 -28.94
CA GLU A 86 30.30 24.67 -28.95
C GLU A 86 31.40 25.32 -28.10
N HIS A 87 31.98 24.60 -27.13
CA HIS A 87 33.23 25.04 -26.52
C HIS A 87 34.40 25.09 -27.51
N HIS A 88 34.20 24.71 -28.78
CA HIS A 88 35.18 24.76 -29.85
C HIS A 88 34.75 25.52 -31.11
N GLU A 89 33.46 25.89 -31.27
CA GLU A 89 33.02 26.69 -32.43
C GLU A 89 31.75 27.49 -32.08
N GLU A 90 31.77 28.81 -32.24
CA GLU A 90 30.62 29.70 -32.10
C GLU A 90 29.61 29.46 -33.23
N GLY A 91 28.48 28.85 -32.96
CA GLY A 91 27.44 28.65 -33.96
C GLY A 91 26.10 28.25 -33.34
N HIS A 92 25.18 29.21 -33.21
CA HIS A 92 23.80 28.98 -32.74
C HIS A 92 23.01 28.15 -33.76
N SER A 93 22.73 26.90 -33.46
CA SER A 93 21.72 26.12 -34.18
C SER A 93 20.53 25.84 -33.24
N GLY A 94 19.62 26.78 -33.15
CA GLY A 94 18.37 26.65 -32.41
C GLY A 94 17.47 25.58 -33.02
N SER A 95 17.23 24.49 -32.31
CA SER A 95 16.18 23.54 -32.66
C SER A 95 14.82 24.16 -32.39
N THR A 96 13.96 24.24 -33.40
CA THR A 96 12.62 24.87 -33.34
C THR A 96 11.54 23.98 -32.70
N SER A 97 11.92 22.84 -32.09
CA SER A 97 10.98 21.96 -31.42
C SER A 97 10.65 22.45 -30.00
N PRO A 98 9.37 22.55 -29.59
CA PRO A 98 8.99 22.93 -28.23
C PRO A 98 9.61 22.06 -27.13
N PHE A 99 9.92 20.82 -27.46
CA PHE A 99 10.58 19.88 -26.51
C PHE A 99 12.09 20.13 -26.41
N ALA A 100 12.72 20.67 -27.43
CA ALA A 100 14.13 21.05 -27.38
C ALA A 100 14.36 22.24 -26.49
N SER A 101 13.48 23.26 -26.54
CA SER A 101 13.55 24.43 -25.65
C SER A 101 13.36 24.05 -24.18
N LEU A 102 12.42 23.17 -23.84
CA LEU A 102 12.23 22.64 -22.48
C LEU A 102 13.47 21.87 -21.99
N ALA A 103 14.10 21.12 -22.89
CA ALA A 103 15.31 20.37 -22.58
C ALA A 103 16.48 21.31 -22.27
N GLU A 104 16.62 22.37 -23.04
CA GLU A 104 17.64 23.37 -22.86
C GLU A 104 17.43 24.22 -21.60
N GLU A 105 16.17 24.60 -21.30
CA GLU A 105 15.80 25.28 -20.06
C GLU A 105 16.10 24.42 -18.81
N ALA A 106 15.79 23.11 -18.85
CA ALA A 106 16.10 22.21 -17.75
C ALA A 106 17.61 22.07 -17.50
N ARG A 107 18.43 22.02 -18.54
CA ARG A 107 19.89 22.00 -18.43
C ARG A 107 20.45 23.36 -17.93
N ALA A 108 19.95 24.47 -18.47
CA ALA A 108 20.33 25.79 -18.02
C ALA A 108 20.04 26.00 -16.53
N ALA A 109 18.87 25.60 -16.06
CA ALA A 109 18.49 25.67 -14.66
C ALA A 109 19.37 24.79 -13.75
N ASP A 110 19.88 23.65 -14.23
CA ASP A 110 20.86 22.84 -13.50
C ASP A 110 22.26 23.48 -13.52
N ALA A 111 22.65 24.04 -14.66
CA ALA A 111 23.94 24.72 -14.83
C ALA A 111 24.06 25.98 -13.97
N GLU A 112 23.00 26.79 -13.82
CA GLU A 112 22.98 28.00 -12.95
C GLU A 112 23.27 27.65 -11.47
N ARG A 113 23.06 26.42 -11.05
CA ARG A 113 23.33 25.98 -9.68
C ARG A 113 24.77 25.54 -9.45
N LEU A 114 25.57 25.43 -10.50
CA LEU A 114 26.97 25.03 -10.40
C LEU A 114 27.81 26.16 -9.79
N GLN A 115 28.77 25.76 -8.97
CA GLN A 115 29.75 26.65 -8.36
C GLN A 115 31.16 26.21 -8.76
N PRO A 116 32.14 27.11 -8.76
CA PRO A 116 33.53 26.72 -8.97
C PRO A 116 33.96 25.63 -7.98
N GLY A 117 34.51 24.54 -8.51
CA GLY A 117 34.92 23.36 -7.71
C GLY A 117 33.87 22.24 -7.68
N ASP A 118 32.74 22.36 -8.38
CA ASP A 118 31.72 21.31 -8.48
C ASP A 118 31.98 20.31 -9.63
N GLU A 119 33.00 20.54 -10.45
CA GLU A 119 33.21 19.81 -11.70
C GLU A 119 33.31 18.28 -11.49
N ASP A 120 33.85 17.84 -10.35
CA ASP A 120 33.99 16.42 -10.03
C ASP A 120 32.88 15.88 -9.09
N ARG A 121 31.91 16.73 -8.76
CA ARG A 121 30.82 16.44 -7.83
C ARG A 121 29.46 16.25 -8.51
N LEU A 122 29.46 16.12 -9.84
CA LEU A 122 28.26 16.02 -10.67
C LEU A 122 27.68 14.61 -10.65
N PHE A 123 26.38 14.49 -10.47
CA PHE A 123 25.69 13.20 -10.40
C PHE A 123 25.95 12.31 -11.64
N TYR A 124 25.87 12.85 -12.87
CA TYR A 124 26.06 12.07 -14.10
C TYR A 124 27.50 11.54 -14.28
N LYS A 125 28.50 12.13 -13.58
CA LYS A 125 29.88 11.65 -13.62
C LYS A 125 30.12 10.44 -12.72
N LEU A 126 29.23 10.15 -11.79
CA LEU A 126 29.36 8.98 -10.92
C LEU A 126 29.27 7.67 -11.70
N PRO A 127 29.99 6.63 -11.26
CA PRO A 127 29.78 5.27 -11.75
C PRO A 127 28.32 4.83 -11.63
N VAL A 128 27.85 4.01 -12.59
CA VAL A 128 26.46 3.54 -12.66
C VAL A 128 25.95 3.01 -11.31
N LEU A 129 26.74 2.15 -10.64
CA LEU A 129 26.36 1.57 -9.34
C LEU A 129 26.14 2.63 -8.25
N LYS A 130 26.98 3.67 -8.16
CA LYS A 130 26.80 4.74 -7.18
C LYS A 130 25.52 5.53 -7.43
N ARG A 131 25.19 5.82 -8.71
CA ARG A 131 23.94 6.48 -9.09
C ARG A 131 22.72 5.62 -8.73
N MET A 132 22.79 4.32 -8.98
CA MET A 132 21.74 3.38 -8.58
C MET A 132 21.52 3.37 -7.07
N VAL A 133 22.61 3.34 -6.27
CA VAL A 133 22.52 3.39 -4.79
C VAL A 133 21.86 4.68 -4.32
N ILE A 134 22.19 5.83 -4.94
CA ILE A 134 21.52 7.11 -4.61
C ILE A 134 20.03 7.02 -4.94
N MET A 135 19.65 6.57 -6.14
CA MET A 135 18.26 6.54 -6.58
C MET A 135 17.43 5.48 -5.85
N LEU A 136 18.00 4.36 -5.47
CA LEU A 136 17.33 3.35 -4.65
C LEU A 136 17.27 3.71 -3.16
N GLY A 137 18.02 4.73 -2.72
CA GLY A 137 18.09 5.12 -1.31
C GLY A 137 16.75 5.53 -0.74
N GLY A 138 15.98 6.36 -1.46
CA GLY A 138 14.62 6.77 -1.06
C GLY A 138 13.65 5.59 -0.94
N PRO A 139 13.46 4.81 -2.00
CA PRO A 139 12.64 3.60 -1.93
C PRO A 139 13.07 2.64 -0.81
N THR A 140 14.37 2.41 -0.62
CA THR A 140 14.88 1.55 0.45
C THR A 140 14.48 2.07 1.84
N MET A 141 14.45 3.39 2.05
CA MET A 141 13.99 3.96 3.31
C MET A 141 12.50 3.68 3.54
N ASN A 142 11.65 3.79 2.52
CA ASN A 142 10.24 3.41 2.64
C ASN A 142 10.07 1.91 2.94
N LEU A 143 10.85 1.04 2.29
CA LEU A 143 10.85 -0.38 2.61
C LEU A 143 11.23 -0.61 4.07
N LEU A 144 12.28 0.06 4.57
CA LEU A 144 12.72 -0.07 5.96
C LEU A 144 11.63 0.36 6.94
N ILE A 145 10.97 1.51 6.70
CA ILE A 145 9.85 1.97 7.53
C ILE A 145 8.72 0.95 7.51
N GLY A 146 8.34 0.45 6.31
CA GLY A 146 7.31 -0.58 6.15
C GLY A 146 7.63 -1.85 6.93
N VAL A 147 8.87 -2.34 6.84
CA VAL A 147 9.36 -3.52 7.59
C VAL A 147 9.31 -3.29 9.09
N VAL A 148 9.80 -2.14 9.58
CA VAL A 148 9.79 -1.81 11.01
C VAL A 148 8.37 -1.72 11.53
N CYS A 149 7.48 -1.02 10.84
CA CYS A 149 6.06 -0.93 11.21
C CYS A 149 5.38 -2.32 11.21
N THR A 150 5.68 -3.16 10.22
CA THR A 150 5.17 -4.55 10.17
C THR A 150 5.71 -5.39 11.33
N ALA A 151 6.97 -5.23 11.71
CA ALA A 151 7.54 -5.89 12.87
C ALA A 151 6.87 -5.44 14.18
N VAL A 152 6.62 -4.13 14.34
CA VAL A 152 5.87 -3.58 15.48
C VAL A 152 4.45 -4.14 15.52
N LEU A 153 3.80 -4.28 14.36
CA LEU A 153 2.47 -4.90 14.28
C LEU A 153 2.49 -6.34 14.74
N ILE A 154 3.34 -7.17 14.15
CA ILE A 154 3.38 -8.62 14.45
C ILE A 154 3.83 -8.88 15.88
N CYS A 155 4.96 -8.31 16.29
CA CYS A 155 5.57 -8.63 17.58
C CYS A 155 4.99 -7.84 18.75
N GLY A 156 4.50 -6.61 18.51
CA GLY A 156 3.98 -5.72 19.54
C GLY A 156 2.48 -5.82 19.74
N PHE A 157 1.72 -5.58 18.67
CA PHE A 157 0.27 -5.61 18.72
C PHE A 157 -0.30 -7.00 18.54
N GLY A 158 0.31 -7.80 17.68
CA GLY A 158 -0.17 -9.09 17.23
C GLY A 158 -0.98 -9.02 15.93
N THR A 159 -1.14 -10.17 15.31
CA THR A 159 -2.04 -10.35 14.15
C THR A 159 -3.39 -10.84 14.59
N ALA A 160 -4.45 -10.42 13.90
CA ALA A 160 -5.79 -10.90 14.16
C ALA A 160 -5.87 -12.41 13.84
N GLN A 161 -5.97 -13.22 14.86
CA GLN A 161 -6.14 -14.67 14.73
C GLN A 161 -7.54 -15.07 15.15
N VAL A 162 -8.16 -15.91 14.32
CA VAL A 162 -9.46 -16.49 14.62
C VAL A 162 -9.29 -17.54 15.71
N THR A 163 -9.97 -17.33 16.83
CA THR A 163 -9.89 -18.23 18.00
C THR A 163 -11.12 -19.15 18.07
N ASN A 164 -11.03 -20.20 18.89
CA ASN A 164 -12.15 -21.09 19.14
C ASN A 164 -13.21 -20.53 20.09
N LYS A 165 -13.10 -19.26 20.49
CA LYS A 165 -14.05 -18.58 21.33
C LYS A 165 -15.21 -18.04 20.51
N VAL A 166 -16.42 -18.23 20.98
CA VAL A 166 -17.63 -17.76 20.32
C VAL A 166 -17.81 -16.26 20.58
N SER A 167 -17.85 -15.47 19.50
CA SER A 167 -18.12 -14.02 19.55
C SER A 167 -19.59 -13.69 19.34
N ALA A 168 -20.30 -14.52 18.58
CA ALA A 168 -21.72 -14.33 18.33
C ALA A 168 -22.42 -15.69 18.10
N VAL A 169 -23.67 -15.76 18.52
CA VAL A 169 -24.59 -16.86 18.24
C VAL A 169 -25.73 -16.31 17.40
N SER A 170 -25.91 -16.88 16.22
CA SER A 170 -26.99 -16.46 15.32
C SER A 170 -28.35 -16.72 15.93
N GLU A 171 -29.27 -15.78 15.83
CA GLU A 171 -30.64 -15.91 16.34
C GLU A 171 -31.42 -17.00 15.59
N CYS A 172 -31.22 -17.09 14.29
CA CYS A 172 -31.95 -18.02 13.42
C CYS A 172 -31.04 -18.64 12.36
N VAL A 173 -31.59 -19.61 11.62
CA VAL A 173 -31.03 -20.12 10.37
C VAL A 173 -31.39 -19.10 9.27
N PRO A 174 -30.43 -18.33 8.69
CA PRO A 174 -30.75 -17.37 7.64
C PRO A 174 -31.13 -18.08 6.34
N SER A 175 -32.05 -17.52 5.57
CA SER A 175 -32.24 -17.91 4.18
C SER A 175 -31.04 -17.48 3.36
N VAL A 176 -30.61 -18.31 2.41
CA VAL A 176 -29.47 -18.01 1.54
C VAL A 176 -29.98 -17.83 0.12
N SER A 177 -29.73 -16.68 -0.46
CA SER A 177 -29.96 -16.41 -1.87
C SER A 177 -28.62 -16.27 -2.60
N VAL A 178 -28.41 -17.10 -3.61
CA VAL A 178 -27.19 -17.14 -4.42
C VAL A 178 -27.54 -16.62 -5.82
N THR A 179 -26.88 -15.58 -6.25
CA THR A 179 -26.91 -15.08 -7.62
C THR A 179 -25.58 -15.40 -8.30
N HIS A 180 -25.45 -15.08 -9.58
CA HIS A 180 -24.20 -15.32 -10.32
C HIS A 180 -22.97 -14.66 -9.64
N ASP A 181 -23.13 -13.47 -9.09
CA ASP A 181 -22.03 -12.66 -8.56
C ASP A 181 -22.13 -12.33 -7.07
N SER A 182 -23.23 -12.69 -6.41
CA SER A 182 -23.41 -12.36 -4.99
C SER A 182 -24.11 -13.47 -4.20
N ILE A 183 -23.82 -13.50 -2.91
CA ILE A 183 -24.54 -14.32 -1.93
C ILE A 183 -25.10 -13.35 -0.89
N SER A 184 -26.41 -13.44 -0.65
CA SER A 184 -27.07 -12.67 0.38
C SER A 184 -27.70 -13.59 1.42
N TYR A 185 -27.68 -13.15 2.66
CA TYR A 185 -28.30 -13.83 3.79
C TYR A 185 -29.49 -13.02 4.25
N GLY A 186 -30.64 -13.68 4.33
CA GLY A 186 -31.87 -13.02 4.79
C GLY A 186 -31.85 -12.74 6.28
N GLU A 187 -32.59 -11.72 6.68
CA GLU A 187 -32.73 -11.33 8.08
C GLU A 187 -33.60 -12.33 8.85
N CYS A 188 -33.37 -12.43 10.17
CA CYS A 188 -34.20 -13.20 11.07
C CYS A 188 -35.55 -12.50 11.28
N THR A 189 -36.63 -13.26 11.18
CA THR A 189 -37.99 -12.83 11.46
C THR A 189 -38.58 -13.69 12.59
N ASP A 190 -39.68 -13.28 13.20
CA ASP A 190 -40.38 -14.07 14.26
C ASP A 190 -40.79 -15.48 13.81
N LYS A 191 -40.84 -15.72 12.51
CA LYS A 191 -41.17 -17.03 11.92
C LYS A 191 -39.94 -17.87 11.56
N SER A 192 -38.73 -17.34 11.74
CA SER A 192 -37.49 -18.02 11.40
C SER A 192 -37.17 -19.12 12.42
N THR A 193 -36.66 -20.26 11.94
CA THR A 193 -36.21 -21.33 12.82
C THR A 193 -35.01 -20.87 13.66
N PRO A 194 -35.01 -21.05 14.99
CA PRO A 194 -33.85 -20.72 15.81
C PRO A 194 -32.59 -21.44 15.33
N SER A 195 -31.41 -20.80 15.47
CA SER A 195 -30.18 -21.49 15.11
C SER A 195 -29.92 -22.71 16.01
N PRO A 196 -29.31 -23.76 15.48
CA PRO A 196 -28.99 -24.96 16.28
C PRO A 196 -28.13 -24.65 17.52
N ALA A 197 -27.20 -23.73 17.42
CA ALA A 197 -26.35 -23.29 18.54
C ALA A 197 -27.17 -22.60 19.63
N LYS A 198 -28.11 -21.72 19.25
CA LYS A 198 -29.00 -21.05 20.20
C LYS A 198 -29.92 -22.04 20.89
N ALA A 199 -30.51 -22.98 20.13
CA ALA A 199 -31.36 -24.03 20.67
C ALA A 199 -30.62 -24.97 21.65
N ALA A 200 -29.32 -25.22 21.40
CA ALA A 200 -28.46 -26.03 22.27
C ALA A 200 -27.91 -25.28 23.48
N GLY A 201 -28.15 -23.96 23.59
CA GLY A 201 -27.70 -23.15 24.73
C GLY A 201 -26.22 -22.75 24.64
N VAL A 202 -25.62 -22.67 23.43
CA VAL A 202 -24.30 -22.08 23.21
C VAL A 202 -24.38 -20.58 23.54
N GLN A 203 -23.37 -20.07 24.23
CA GLN A 203 -23.33 -18.67 24.67
C GLN A 203 -22.10 -17.95 24.09
N VAL A 204 -22.22 -16.63 23.96
CA VAL A 204 -21.07 -15.77 23.67
C VAL A 204 -20.04 -15.91 24.77
N GLY A 205 -18.78 -16.10 24.43
CA GLY A 205 -17.68 -16.36 25.35
C GLY A 205 -17.33 -17.84 25.51
N ASP A 206 -18.18 -18.78 25.09
CA ASP A 206 -17.86 -20.21 25.09
C ASP A 206 -16.63 -20.47 24.21
N ARG A 207 -15.75 -21.37 24.67
CA ARG A 207 -14.62 -21.84 23.88
C ARG A 207 -14.88 -23.26 23.41
N VAL A 208 -14.99 -23.44 22.09
CA VAL A 208 -15.19 -24.79 21.53
C VAL A 208 -13.88 -25.57 21.61
N VAL A 209 -13.85 -26.67 22.38
CA VAL A 209 -12.64 -27.48 22.61
C VAL A 209 -12.69 -28.84 21.91
N ALA A 210 -13.89 -29.35 21.62
CA ALA A 210 -14.02 -30.57 20.84
C ALA A 210 -15.36 -30.61 20.07
N VAL A 211 -15.38 -31.38 18.98
CA VAL A 211 -16.59 -31.70 18.20
C VAL A 211 -16.66 -33.24 18.08
N ASN A 212 -17.76 -33.83 18.50
CA ASN A 212 -17.94 -35.29 18.52
C ASN A 212 -16.80 -36.05 19.21
N GLY A 213 -16.26 -35.48 20.31
CA GLY A 213 -15.16 -36.05 21.07
C GLY A 213 -13.77 -35.84 20.47
N ALA A 214 -13.68 -35.34 19.22
CA ALA A 214 -12.41 -34.98 18.60
C ALA A 214 -11.96 -33.57 19.04
N SER A 215 -10.78 -33.46 19.65
CA SER A 215 -10.24 -32.18 20.09
C SER A 215 -10.01 -31.26 18.90
N THR A 216 -10.42 -29.98 19.02
CA THR A 216 -10.28 -28.96 18.00
C THR A 216 -9.32 -27.86 18.45
N GLY A 217 -8.10 -27.86 17.90
CA GLY A 217 -7.06 -26.86 18.23
C GLY A 217 -7.23 -25.51 17.51
N SER A 218 -8.07 -25.46 16.47
CA SER A 218 -8.28 -24.26 15.67
C SER A 218 -9.75 -24.12 15.24
N TRP A 219 -10.17 -22.89 14.92
CA TRP A 219 -11.52 -22.65 14.39
C TRP A 219 -11.76 -23.38 13.05
N GLU A 220 -10.72 -23.52 12.23
CA GLU A 220 -10.81 -24.27 10.98
C GLU A 220 -11.21 -25.74 11.24
N ALA A 221 -10.61 -26.37 12.26
CA ALA A 221 -10.96 -27.73 12.67
C ALA A 221 -12.41 -27.80 13.16
N VAL A 222 -12.86 -26.84 13.99
CA VAL A 222 -14.26 -26.74 14.44
C VAL A 222 -15.20 -26.63 13.26
N SER A 223 -14.91 -25.67 12.36
CA SER A 223 -15.74 -25.38 11.19
C SER A 223 -15.80 -26.57 10.22
N SER A 224 -14.67 -27.25 10.01
CA SER A 224 -14.59 -28.44 9.15
C SER A 224 -15.39 -29.60 9.74
N ALA A 225 -15.30 -29.86 11.04
CA ALA A 225 -16.05 -30.90 11.71
C ALA A 225 -17.57 -30.65 11.65
N ILE A 226 -18.00 -29.41 11.87
CA ILE A 226 -19.41 -29.00 11.77
C ILE A 226 -19.92 -29.18 10.34
N ARG A 227 -19.14 -28.75 9.34
CA ARG A 227 -19.49 -28.91 7.91
C ARG A 227 -19.63 -30.36 7.53
N ALA A 228 -18.70 -31.22 7.95
CA ALA A 228 -18.70 -32.63 7.66
C ALA A 228 -19.84 -33.41 8.37
N ALA A 229 -20.36 -32.88 9.47
CA ALA A 229 -21.51 -33.47 10.17
C ALA A 229 -22.82 -33.42 9.32
N GLY A 230 -22.91 -32.40 8.39
CA GLY A 230 -24.14 -32.21 7.59
C GLY A 230 -25.33 -31.92 8.49
N SER A 231 -26.34 -32.77 8.50
CA SER A 231 -27.52 -32.68 9.38
C SER A 231 -27.51 -33.72 10.51
N ARG A 232 -26.38 -34.38 10.74
CA ARG A 232 -26.28 -35.43 11.78
C ARG A 232 -26.16 -34.81 13.18
N PRO A 233 -26.87 -35.33 14.19
CA PRO A 233 -26.68 -34.91 15.57
C PRO A 233 -25.20 -34.98 15.96
N SER A 234 -24.71 -33.92 16.58
CA SER A 234 -23.31 -33.75 16.96
C SER A 234 -23.20 -33.19 18.38
N THR A 235 -22.11 -33.50 19.05
CA THR A 235 -21.80 -32.99 20.39
C THR A 235 -20.73 -31.89 20.23
N LEU A 236 -21.04 -30.67 20.69
CA LEU A 236 -20.07 -29.60 20.88
C LEU A 236 -19.63 -29.58 22.32
N THR A 237 -18.36 -29.92 22.60
CA THR A 237 -17.78 -29.70 23.93
C THR A 237 -17.27 -28.27 24.01
N VAL A 238 -17.84 -27.48 24.89
CA VAL A 238 -17.45 -26.10 25.13
C VAL A 238 -16.86 -25.94 26.53
N GLU A 239 -15.92 -25.03 26.66
CA GLU A 239 -15.41 -24.55 27.95
C GLU A 239 -16.08 -23.22 28.29
N ARG A 240 -16.84 -23.18 29.39
CA ARG A 240 -17.57 -22.05 29.92
C ARG A 240 -17.16 -21.82 31.37
N ASN A 241 -16.57 -20.67 31.70
CA ASN A 241 -16.09 -20.34 33.04
C ASN A 241 -15.17 -21.44 33.65
N GLY A 242 -14.29 -22.05 32.83
CA GLY A 242 -13.39 -23.12 33.25
C GLY A 242 -14.02 -24.52 33.38
N GLN A 243 -15.32 -24.68 33.12
CA GLN A 243 -16.01 -25.96 33.12
C GLN A 243 -16.28 -26.45 31.70
N ARG A 244 -16.11 -27.74 31.47
CA ARG A 244 -16.46 -28.38 30.20
C ARG A 244 -17.92 -28.79 30.22
N LEU A 245 -18.65 -28.43 29.17
CA LEU A 245 -20.04 -28.72 28.95
C LEU A 245 -20.21 -29.37 27.58
N ASP A 246 -20.93 -30.49 27.53
CA ASP A 246 -21.30 -31.16 26.28
C ASP A 246 -22.69 -30.72 25.86
N LEU A 247 -22.76 -30.02 24.74
CA LEU A 247 -23.99 -29.48 24.16
C LEU A 247 -24.37 -30.31 22.92
N SER A 248 -25.57 -30.87 22.93
CA SER A 248 -26.09 -31.61 21.77
C SER A 248 -26.62 -30.61 20.73
N VAL A 249 -26.07 -30.64 19.54
CA VAL A 249 -26.41 -29.75 18.43
C VAL A 249 -26.73 -30.58 17.20
N THR A 250 -27.85 -30.32 16.55
CA THR A 250 -28.13 -30.88 15.23
C THR A 250 -27.95 -29.81 14.18
N PRO A 251 -26.82 -29.78 13.42
CA PRO A 251 -26.59 -28.80 12.40
C PRO A 251 -27.67 -28.84 11.31
N VAL A 252 -27.95 -27.72 10.68
CA VAL A 252 -28.83 -27.62 9.51
C VAL A 252 -27.96 -27.52 8.25
N GLU A 253 -28.31 -28.32 7.24
CA GLU A 253 -27.59 -28.25 5.96
C GLU A 253 -27.88 -26.93 5.24
N MET A 254 -26.84 -26.18 4.89
CA MET A 254 -26.94 -24.88 4.26
C MET A 254 -25.96 -24.75 3.09
N ILE A 255 -26.36 -24.02 2.06
CA ILE A 255 -25.48 -23.64 0.94
C ILE A 255 -24.47 -22.59 1.42
N ARG A 256 -23.20 -22.80 1.10
CA ARG A 256 -22.13 -21.89 1.45
C ARG A 256 -21.21 -21.64 0.26
N PRO A 257 -20.63 -20.44 0.14
CA PRO A 257 -19.59 -20.19 -0.86
C PRO A 257 -18.32 -20.98 -0.51
N VAL A 258 -17.62 -21.40 -1.55
CA VAL A 258 -16.28 -21.97 -1.43
C VAL A 258 -15.26 -20.83 -1.49
N SER A 259 -14.36 -20.77 -0.51
CA SER A 259 -13.25 -19.80 -0.54
C SER A 259 -12.14 -20.32 -1.46
N ASP A 260 -11.49 -19.41 -2.19
CA ASP A 260 -10.30 -19.70 -2.99
C ASP A 260 -8.99 -19.71 -2.17
N GLY A 261 -9.09 -19.53 -0.84
CA GLY A 261 -7.95 -19.41 0.07
C GLY A 261 -7.22 -18.07 0.02
N LYS A 262 -7.63 -17.15 -0.85
CA LYS A 262 -7.07 -15.80 -1.00
C LYS A 262 -8.02 -14.69 -0.52
N GLY A 263 -9.09 -15.07 0.18
CA GLY A 263 -10.10 -14.15 0.71
C GLY A 263 -11.23 -13.81 -0.28
N GLN A 264 -11.25 -14.48 -1.46
CA GLN A 264 -12.33 -14.35 -2.44
C GLN A 264 -13.14 -15.64 -2.53
N TYR A 265 -14.27 -15.59 -3.21
CA TYR A 265 -15.05 -16.78 -3.52
C TYR A 265 -14.51 -17.47 -4.76
N ALA A 266 -14.29 -18.78 -4.68
CA ALA A 266 -13.95 -19.58 -5.84
C ALA A 266 -15.07 -19.48 -6.89
N ARG A 267 -14.68 -19.52 -8.17
CA ARG A 267 -15.63 -19.50 -9.29
C ARG A 267 -15.81 -20.90 -9.86
N ALA A 268 -17.07 -21.23 -10.19
CA ALA A 268 -17.41 -22.43 -10.91
C ALA A 268 -17.06 -22.29 -12.42
N ALA A 269 -17.18 -23.36 -13.18
CA ALA A 269 -16.84 -23.37 -14.60
C ALA A 269 -17.67 -22.40 -15.47
N ASP A 270 -18.89 -22.07 -15.02
CA ASP A 270 -19.77 -21.09 -15.64
C ASP A 270 -19.53 -19.63 -15.19
N GLY A 271 -18.49 -19.40 -14.36
CA GLY A 271 -18.16 -18.10 -13.81
C GLY A 271 -18.96 -17.69 -12.57
N SER A 272 -19.98 -18.42 -12.18
CA SER A 272 -20.77 -18.17 -10.94
C SER A 272 -19.94 -18.47 -9.68
N ILE A 273 -20.40 -17.98 -8.51
CA ILE A 273 -19.78 -18.32 -7.24
C ILE A 273 -19.94 -19.83 -6.98
N ALA A 274 -18.79 -20.52 -6.80
CA ALA A 274 -18.78 -21.92 -6.44
C ALA A 274 -19.39 -22.12 -5.04
N THR A 275 -20.36 -23.01 -4.91
CA THR A 275 -21.04 -23.29 -3.65
C THR A 275 -20.93 -24.74 -3.26
N THR A 276 -20.98 -25.01 -1.96
CA THR A 276 -21.06 -26.36 -1.41
C THR A 276 -22.14 -26.41 -0.33
N ARG A 277 -22.63 -27.60 -0.03
CA ARG A 277 -23.53 -27.82 1.11
C ARG A 277 -22.73 -28.28 2.31
N GLY A 278 -23.12 -27.84 3.49
CA GLY A 278 -22.47 -28.24 4.74
C GLY A 278 -23.28 -27.86 5.95
N GLY A 279 -22.99 -28.51 7.08
CA GLY A 279 -23.66 -28.25 8.33
C GLY A 279 -23.46 -26.79 8.80
N PHE A 280 -24.53 -26.22 9.34
CA PHE A 280 -24.56 -24.89 9.95
C PHE A 280 -25.12 -25.00 11.36
N VAL A 281 -24.46 -24.41 12.33
CA VAL A 281 -24.93 -24.34 13.72
C VAL A 281 -25.25 -22.93 14.20
N GLY A 282 -24.72 -21.91 13.54
CA GLY A 282 -24.96 -20.49 13.87
C GLY A 282 -24.02 -19.95 14.95
N VAL A 283 -22.75 -20.32 14.93
CA VAL A 283 -21.71 -19.73 15.78
C VAL A 283 -20.69 -18.96 14.93
N SER A 284 -20.24 -17.81 15.45
CA SER A 284 -19.16 -17.04 14.87
C SER A 284 -17.95 -17.03 15.83
N PRO A 285 -16.72 -17.15 15.30
CA PRO A 285 -15.52 -17.11 16.11
C PRO A 285 -15.21 -15.69 16.57
N SER A 286 -14.48 -15.55 17.68
CA SER A 286 -13.82 -14.29 18.01
C SER A 286 -12.49 -14.19 17.28
N SER A 287 -12.10 -12.94 17.01
CA SER A 287 -10.77 -12.60 16.52
C SER A 287 -10.01 -11.91 17.65
N GLU A 288 -8.86 -12.43 18.01
CA GLU A 288 -8.00 -11.87 19.04
C GLU A 288 -6.64 -11.51 18.44
N LEU A 289 -6.04 -10.39 18.89
CA LEU A 289 -4.70 -10.00 18.48
C LEU A 289 -3.67 -10.87 19.25
N VAL A 290 -3.02 -11.78 18.54
CA VAL A 290 -2.00 -12.68 19.10
C VAL A 290 -0.63 -12.23 18.58
N PRO A 291 0.34 -11.88 19.47
CA PRO A 291 1.69 -11.56 19.06
C PRO A 291 2.32 -12.72 18.30
N GLY A 292 2.88 -12.38 17.12
CA GLY A 292 3.60 -13.33 16.28
C GLY A 292 5.11 -13.22 16.43
N SER A 293 5.83 -14.01 15.65
CA SER A 293 7.31 -14.02 15.64
C SER A 293 7.87 -13.04 14.63
N ILE A 294 9.06 -12.51 14.92
CA ILE A 294 9.83 -11.67 13.97
C ILE A 294 10.12 -12.41 12.66
N THR A 295 10.17 -13.73 12.68
CA THR A 295 10.39 -14.58 11.50
C THR A 295 9.22 -14.56 10.51
N GLU A 296 8.05 -14.08 10.92
CA GLU A 296 6.86 -13.93 10.06
C GLU A 296 6.90 -12.63 9.25
N VAL A 297 7.71 -11.64 9.69
CA VAL A 297 7.78 -10.32 9.04
C VAL A 297 8.16 -10.39 7.56
N PRO A 298 9.20 -11.12 7.14
CA PRO A 298 9.56 -11.21 5.72
C PRO A 298 8.43 -11.78 4.85
N ALA A 299 7.72 -12.79 5.33
CA ALA A 299 6.60 -13.38 4.62
C ALA A 299 5.45 -12.37 4.47
N MET A 300 5.06 -11.68 5.54
CA MET A 300 3.98 -10.68 5.51
C MET A 300 4.33 -9.48 4.63
N VAL A 301 5.57 -8.99 4.68
CA VAL A 301 6.05 -7.93 3.78
C VAL A 301 6.02 -8.40 2.32
N GLY A 302 6.49 -9.62 2.04
CA GLY A 302 6.46 -10.23 0.70
C GLY A 302 5.04 -10.37 0.15
N ASP A 303 4.10 -10.87 0.96
CA ASP A 303 2.70 -10.98 0.59
C ASP A 303 2.06 -9.60 0.33
N THR A 304 2.39 -8.60 1.16
CA THR A 304 1.90 -7.23 0.96
C THR A 304 2.43 -6.65 -0.33
N LEU A 305 3.73 -6.77 -0.61
CA LEU A 305 4.34 -6.30 -1.86
C LEU A 305 3.78 -7.02 -3.08
N SER A 306 3.51 -8.32 -2.99
CA SER A 306 2.85 -9.08 -4.07
C SER A 306 1.45 -8.55 -4.37
N ARG A 307 0.64 -8.29 -3.32
CA ARG A 307 -0.69 -7.66 -3.46
C ARG A 307 -0.61 -6.26 -4.03
N VAL A 308 0.33 -5.44 -3.56
CA VAL A 308 0.57 -4.10 -4.12
C VAL A 308 0.94 -4.21 -5.60
N GLY A 309 1.87 -5.09 -5.98
CA GLY A 309 2.26 -5.30 -7.38
C GLY A 309 1.08 -5.69 -8.27
N SER A 310 0.24 -6.64 -7.84
CA SER A 310 -0.97 -7.04 -8.58
C SER A 310 -2.00 -5.91 -8.69
N SER A 311 -2.17 -5.12 -7.61
CA SER A 311 -3.07 -3.96 -7.60
C SER A 311 -2.59 -2.86 -8.53
N MET A 312 -1.28 -2.66 -8.66
CA MET A 312 -0.70 -1.68 -9.59
C MET A 312 -1.00 -2.02 -11.05
N LEU A 313 -0.98 -3.30 -11.41
CA LEU A 313 -1.32 -3.74 -12.76
C LEU A 313 -2.81 -3.49 -13.09
N SER A 314 -3.69 -3.60 -12.11
CA SER A 314 -5.13 -3.32 -12.28
C SER A 314 -5.51 -1.85 -12.04
N LEU A 315 -4.55 -0.99 -11.63
CA LEU A 315 -4.82 0.40 -11.26
C LEU A 315 -5.52 1.22 -12.37
N PRO A 316 -5.10 1.17 -13.65
CA PRO A 316 -5.79 1.91 -14.71
C PRO A 316 -7.27 1.52 -14.85
N GLN A 317 -7.57 0.23 -14.78
CA GLN A 317 -8.94 -0.28 -14.84
C GLN A 317 -9.75 0.19 -13.63
N ARG A 318 -9.21 0.07 -12.40
CA ARG A 318 -9.89 0.51 -11.17
C ARG A 318 -10.16 2.01 -11.14
N VAL A 319 -9.24 2.82 -11.66
CA VAL A 319 -9.42 4.28 -11.78
C VAL A 319 -10.51 4.60 -12.81
N TRP A 320 -10.57 3.86 -13.92
CA TRP A 320 -11.62 3.99 -14.91
C TRP A 320 -13.01 3.64 -14.33
N GLU A 321 -13.13 2.49 -13.66
CA GLU A 321 -14.36 2.06 -12.98
C GLU A 321 -14.81 3.08 -11.93
N LEU A 322 -13.88 3.63 -11.15
CA LEU A 322 -14.16 4.69 -10.19
C LEU A 322 -14.67 5.96 -10.87
N THR A 323 -14.06 6.35 -11.99
CA THR A 323 -14.49 7.52 -12.76
C THR A 323 -15.92 7.34 -13.29
N VAL A 324 -16.23 6.16 -13.84
CA VAL A 324 -17.59 5.82 -14.28
C VAL A 324 -18.57 5.89 -13.11
N THR A 325 -18.21 5.31 -11.95
CA THR A 325 -19.02 5.34 -10.72
C THR A 325 -19.29 6.76 -10.21
N LEU A 326 -18.31 7.66 -10.32
CA LEU A 326 -18.49 9.08 -9.96
C LEU A 326 -19.49 9.79 -10.88
N VAL A 327 -19.43 9.50 -12.19
CA VAL A 327 -20.31 10.13 -13.20
C VAL A 327 -21.73 9.55 -13.20
N THR A 328 -21.86 8.23 -13.05
CA THR A 328 -23.15 7.53 -13.11
C THR A 328 -23.91 7.49 -11.80
N GLY A 329 -23.27 7.88 -10.68
CA GLY A 329 -23.92 7.87 -9.38
C GLY A 329 -23.92 6.51 -8.66
N GLY A 330 -23.29 5.46 -9.21
CA GLY A 330 -23.22 4.12 -8.62
C GLY A 330 -22.54 4.06 -7.24
N GLU A 331 -22.60 2.93 -6.56
CA GLU A 331 -21.90 2.73 -5.28
C GLU A 331 -20.40 2.49 -5.50
N ARG A 332 -19.56 3.08 -4.64
CA ARG A 332 -18.11 2.88 -4.68
C ARG A 332 -17.73 1.55 -4.04
N SER A 333 -16.99 0.74 -4.75
CA SER A 333 -16.43 -0.51 -4.21
C SER A 333 -15.44 -0.23 -3.07
N ALA A 334 -15.47 -1.04 -2.01
CA ALA A 334 -14.50 -0.99 -0.91
C ALA A 334 -13.05 -1.28 -1.36
N GLU A 335 -12.88 -1.93 -2.52
CA GLU A 335 -11.57 -2.21 -3.12
C GLU A 335 -11.04 -1.07 -4.00
N SER A 336 -11.80 0.02 -4.15
CA SER A 336 -11.36 1.17 -4.94
C SER A 336 -10.12 1.82 -4.35
N PRO A 337 -9.19 2.31 -5.18
CA PRO A 337 -8.02 3.01 -4.69
C PRO A 337 -8.43 4.28 -3.93
N VAL A 338 -7.67 4.62 -2.90
CA VAL A 338 -7.87 5.80 -2.05
C VAL A 338 -6.69 6.77 -2.20
N SER A 339 -6.96 8.07 -2.04
CA SER A 339 -5.93 9.10 -2.02
C SER A 339 -5.35 9.29 -0.60
N VAL A 340 -4.37 10.18 -0.49
CA VAL A 340 -3.82 10.64 0.81
C VAL A 340 -4.93 11.22 1.70
N VAL A 341 -5.93 11.90 1.12
CA VAL A 341 -7.09 12.43 1.83
C VAL A 341 -7.94 11.29 2.40
N GLY A 342 -8.20 10.25 1.59
CA GLY A 342 -8.94 9.08 2.03
C GLY A 342 -8.23 8.31 3.15
N VAL A 343 -6.91 8.09 3.03
CA VAL A 343 -6.13 7.45 4.10
C VAL A 343 -6.17 8.26 5.39
N SER A 344 -6.04 9.60 5.30
CA SER A 344 -6.11 10.47 6.48
C SER A 344 -7.51 10.45 7.12
N ARG A 345 -8.57 10.39 6.30
CA ARG A 345 -9.93 10.23 6.77
C ARG A 345 -10.15 8.90 7.49
N ILE A 346 -9.68 7.79 6.90
CA ILE A 346 -9.72 6.46 7.53
C ILE A 346 -9.04 6.51 8.91
N ALA A 347 -7.89 7.16 9.03
CA ALA A 347 -7.21 7.33 10.31
C ALA A 347 -8.07 8.13 11.31
N GLY A 348 -8.80 9.15 10.84
CA GLY A 348 -9.77 9.88 11.63
C GLY A 348 -10.90 8.99 12.14
N GLU A 349 -11.50 8.17 11.27
CA GLU A 349 -12.57 7.23 11.64
C GLU A 349 -12.07 6.20 12.67
N VAL A 350 -10.88 5.64 12.47
CA VAL A 350 -10.25 4.69 13.40
C VAL A 350 -10.06 5.32 14.79
N THR A 351 -9.63 6.56 14.87
CA THR A 351 -9.42 7.22 16.17
C THR A 351 -10.73 7.60 16.86
N ALA A 352 -11.75 8.00 16.11
CA ALA A 352 -13.03 8.46 16.63
C ALA A 352 -13.98 7.33 17.08
N THR A 353 -13.93 6.15 16.43
CA THR A 353 -14.87 5.05 16.72
C THR A 353 -14.73 4.52 18.15
N ASP A 354 -15.84 4.19 18.80
CA ASP A 354 -15.87 3.51 20.11
C ASP A 354 -16.02 1.98 19.98
N ARG A 355 -16.08 1.45 18.73
CA ARG A 355 -16.31 0.02 18.47
C ARG A 355 -15.10 -0.86 18.72
N ILE A 356 -13.90 -0.29 18.77
CA ILE A 356 -12.63 -0.98 18.98
C ILE A 356 -11.82 -0.33 20.10
N ASP A 357 -11.02 -1.12 20.79
CA ASP A 357 -10.18 -0.67 21.88
C ASP A 357 -8.99 0.18 21.40
N VAL A 358 -8.31 0.83 22.32
CA VAL A 358 -7.16 1.71 22.01
C VAL A 358 -6.01 0.94 21.38
N LYS A 359 -5.79 -0.31 21.79
CA LYS A 359 -4.73 -1.17 21.23
C LYS A 359 -5.01 -1.48 19.76
N ALA A 360 -6.24 -1.84 19.42
CA ALA A 360 -6.65 -2.10 18.04
C ALA A 360 -6.58 -0.84 17.18
N LYS A 361 -6.99 0.34 17.71
CA LYS A 361 -6.83 1.63 17.02
C LYS A 361 -5.36 1.89 16.66
N ALA A 362 -4.46 1.74 17.64
CA ALA A 362 -3.02 1.94 17.42
C ALA A 362 -2.46 0.96 16.39
N ALA A 363 -2.85 -0.33 16.46
CA ALA A 363 -2.45 -1.32 15.48
C ALA A 363 -2.92 -0.97 14.06
N MET A 364 -4.17 -0.50 13.90
CA MET A 364 -4.70 -0.07 12.60
C MET A 364 -3.94 1.14 12.05
N LEU A 365 -3.63 2.15 12.87
CA LEU A 365 -2.85 3.30 12.44
C LEU A 365 -1.43 2.90 12.00
N VAL A 366 -0.75 2.05 12.77
CA VAL A 366 0.57 1.52 12.37
C VAL A 366 0.48 0.70 11.08
N SER A 367 -0.59 -0.07 10.90
CA SER A 367 -0.85 -0.81 9.66
C SER A 367 -1.03 0.10 8.46
N LEU A 368 -1.74 1.23 8.60
CA LEU A 368 -1.87 2.22 7.53
C LEU A 368 -0.52 2.80 7.13
N VAL A 369 0.33 3.14 8.12
CA VAL A 369 1.70 3.65 7.87
C VAL A 369 2.57 2.59 7.19
N ALA A 370 2.51 1.32 7.65
CA ALA A 370 3.24 0.21 7.05
C ALA A 370 2.87 0.02 5.58
N ASN A 371 1.57 -0.13 5.30
CA ASN A 371 1.06 -0.35 3.95
C ASN A 371 1.37 0.83 3.02
N MET A 372 1.22 2.06 3.50
CA MET A 372 1.55 3.26 2.73
C MET A 372 3.04 3.27 2.33
N ASN A 373 3.94 2.96 3.25
CA ASN A 373 5.38 2.96 2.95
C ASN A 373 5.78 1.82 2.01
N LEU A 374 5.20 0.61 2.16
CA LEU A 374 5.42 -0.49 1.22
C LEU A 374 4.87 -0.16 -0.18
N MET A 375 3.75 0.55 -0.25
CA MET A 375 3.18 1.05 -1.50
C MET A 375 4.10 2.10 -2.13
N LEU A 376 4.58 3.10 -1.36
CA LEU A 376 5.54 4.11 -1.85
C LEU A 376 6.83 3.47 -2.36
N PHE A 377 7.36 2.45 -1.66
CA PHE A 377 8.48 1.66 -2.15
C PHE A 377 8.22 1.06 -3.53
N ALA A 378 7.08 0.33 -3.67
CA ALA A 378 6.75 -0.35 -4.91
C ALA A 378 6.49 0.64 -6.07
N PHE A 379 5.79 1.75 -5.81
CA PHE A 379 5.54 2.80 -6.82
C PHE A 379 6.84 3.44 -7.31
N ASN A 380 7.75 3.77 -6.40
CA ASN A 380 9.03 4.38 -6.78
C ASN A 380 9.97 3.43 -7.53
N LEU A 381 9.71 2.13 -7.53
CA LEU A 381 10.45 1.17 -8.37
C LEU A 381 9.90 1.03 -9.79
N ILE A 382 8.75 1.65 -10.12
CA ILE A 382 8.24 1.65 -11.50
C ILE A 382 9.29 2.32 -12.41
N PRO A 383 9.69 1.67 -13.52
CA PRO A 383 10.77 2.16 -14.39
C PRO A 383 10.29 3.30 -15.32
N LEU A 384 9.68 4.32 -14.75
CA LEU A 384 9.13 5.49 -15.44
C LEU A 384 9.56 6.79 -14.75
N LEU A 385 10.06 7.77 -15.51
CA LEU A 385 10.23 9.12 -15.00
C LEU A 385 8.85 9.79 -14.80
N PRO A 386 8.63 10.58 -13.75
CA PRO A 386 9.62 11.15 -12.82
C PRO A 386 9.93 10.30 -11.57
N LEU A 387 9.57 9.03 -11.53
CA LEU A 387 9.84 8.15 -10.39
C LEU A 387 11.31 7.71 -10.34
N ASP A 388 11.80 7.34 -9.16
CA ASP A 388 13.20 6.91 -8.95
C ASP A 388 13.58 5.72 -9.81
N GLY A 389 12.64 4.78 -10.01
CA GLY A 389 12.81 3.62 -10.89
C GLY A 389 13.14 3.97 -12.33
N GLY A 390 12.66 5.12 -12.81
CA GLY A 390 13.02 5.64 -14.14
C GLY A 390 14.50 6.02 -14.23
N HIS A 391 15.05 6.65 -13.21
CA HIS A 391 16.48 6.97 -13.12
C HIS A 391 17.34 5.71 -12.94
N VAL A 392 16.86 4.73 -12.16
CA VAL A 392 17.52 3.42 -12.01
C VAL A 392 17.56 2.70 -13.34
N LEU A 393 16.43 2.64 -14.09
CA LEU A 393 16.40 2.05 -15.43
C LEU A 393 17.37 2.74 -16.39
N GLY A 394 17.42 4.09 -16.37
CA GLY A 394 18.35 4.87 -17.15
C GLY A 394 19.82 4.54 -16.84
N ALA A 395 20.16 4.39 -15.56
CA ALA A 395 21.49 3.98 -15.14
C ALA A 395 21.83 2.54 -15.55
N VAL A 396 20.90 1.59 -15.43
CA VAL A 396 21.06 0.20 -15.90
C VAL A 396 21.27 0.18 -17.41
N TRP A 397 20.45 0.90 -18.16
CA TRP A 397 20.57 1.02 -19.62
C TRP A 397 21.93 1.56 -20.06
N GLU A 398 22.41 2.59 -19.37
CA GLU A 398 23.76 3.10 -19.60
C GLU A 398 24.83 2.03 -19.34
N GLY A 399 24.72 1.29 -18.23
CA GLY A 399 25.62 0.20 -17.90
C GLY A 399 25.66 -0.88 -18.99
N VAL A 400 24.49 -1.28 -19.48
CA VAL A 400 24.37 -2.24 -20.59
C VAL A 400 25.03 -1.70 -21.88
N ARG A 401 24.74 -0.45 -22.26
CA ARG A 401 25.35 0.17 -23.44
C ARG A 401 26.87 0.23 -23.35
N ARG A 402 27.41 0.64 -22.20
CA ARG A 402 28.87 0.70 -21.97
C ARG A 402 29.51 -0.69 -22.00
N PHE A 403 28.82 -1.71 -21.43
CA PHE A 403 29.30 -3.08 -21.47
C PHE A 403 29.45 -3.60 -22.94
N PHE A 404 28.42 -3.41 -23.77
CA PHE A 404 28.46 -3.80 -25.17
C PHE A 404 29.47 -2.98 -26.00
N ALA A 405 29.61 -1.69 -25.71
CA ALA A 405 30.61 -0.85 -26.39
C ALA A 405 32.04 -1.37 -26.11
N ARG A 406 32.34 -1.74 -24.86
CA ARG A 406 33.62 -2.35 -24.48
C ARG A 406 33.83 -3.70 -25.18
N LEU A 407 32.80 -4.54 -25.21
CA LEU A 407 32.89 -5.86 -25.84
C LEU A 407 33.14 -5.78 -27.37
N THR A 408 32.58 -4.76 -28.04
CA THR A 408 32.67 -4.56 -29.48
C THR A 408 33.79 -3.59 -29.89
N GLY A 409 34.60 -3.11 -28.93
CA GLY A 409 35.68 -2.15 -29.21
C GLY A 409 35.21 -0.76 -29.67
N ARG A 410 33.93 -0.42 -29.44
CA ARG A 410 33.34 0.89 -29.78
C ARG A 410 33.67 1.95 -28.72
N LYS A 411 33.61 3.24 -29.10
CA LYS A 411 33.76 4.35 -28.18
C LYS A 411 32.64 4.34 -27.10
N ASP A 412 32.95 4.86 -25.92
CA ASP A 412 31.97 5.02 -24.83
C ASP A 412 30.74 5.79 -25.32
N PRO A 413 29.53 5.24 -25.19
CA PRO A 413 28.30 5.91 -25.65
C PRO A 413 27.88 7.11 -24.79
N GLY A 414 28.65 7.44 -23.76
CA GLY A 414 28.37 8.54 -22.83
C GLY A 414 27.26 8.23 -21.81
N PRO A 415 27.00 9.18 -20.89
CA PRO A 415 25.98 9.01 -19.86
C PRO A 415 24.57 8.94 -20.44
N PHE A 416 23.67 8.30 -19.70
CA PHE A 416 22.22 8.35 -20.00
C PHE A 416 21.71 9.77 -19.78
N ASP A 417 21.00 10.31 -20.77
CA ASP A 417 20.43 11.66 -20.75
C ASP A 417 18.91 11.59 -20.50
N PRO A 418 18.44 11.84 -19.26
CA PRO A 418 17.03 11.81 -18.92
C PRO A 418 16.21 12.90 -19.59
N VAL A 419 16.85 13.97 -20.04
CA VAL A 419 16.19 15.10 -20.74
C VAL A 419 15.48 14.64 -22.01
N LYS A 420 16.01 13.63 -22.69
CA LYS A 420 15.37 13.03 -23.87
C LYS A 420 14.03 12.38 -23.59
N LEU A 421 13.76 12.02 -22.34
CA LEU A 421 12.51 11.45 -21.89
C LEU A 421 11.55 12.47 -21.27
N LEU A 422 11.90 13.76 -21.24
CA LEU A 422 11.03 14.82 -20.70
C LEU A 422 9.61 14.81 -21.27
N PRO A 423 9.37 14.65 -22.58
CA PRO A 423 8.00 14.57 -23.09
C PRO A 423 7.19 13.43 -22.47
N LEU A 424 7.80 12.27 -22.35
CA LEU A 424 7.18 11.12 -21.68
C LEU A 424 6.96 11.39 -20.19
N THR A 425 7.94 12.02 -19.54
CA THR A 425 7.86 12.43 -18.12
C THR A 425 6.67 13.34 -17.86
N TYR A 426 6.42 14.34 -18.71
CA TYR A 426 5.27 15.22 -18.58
C TYR A 426 3.94 14.50 -18.80
N VAL A 427 3.86 13.56 -19.75
CA VAL A 427 2.66 12.75 -19.96
C VAL A 427 2.37 11.88 -18.71
N VAL A 428 3.38 11.23 -18.18
CA VAL A 428 3.25 10.37 -16.97
C VAL A 428 2.88 11.21 -15.75
N ALA A 429 3.56 12.35 -15.54
CA ALA A 429 3.26 13.26 -14.45
C ALA A 429 1.83 13.82 -14.55
N GLY A 430 1.40 14.21 -15.76
CA GLY A 430 0.04 14.66 -16.03
C GLY A 430 -1.00 13.57 -15.72
N ALA A 431 -0.75 12.32 -16.12
CA ALA A 431 -1.60 11.19 -15.80
C ALA A 431 -1.73 10.97 -14.29
N PHE A 432 -0.62 11.06 -13.53
CA PHE A 432 -0.64 10.96 -12.07
C PHE A 432 -1.39 12.11 -11.41
N ILE A 433 -1.27 13.34 -11.92
CA ILE A 433 -2.02 14.49 -11.41
C ILE A 433 -3.52 14.27 -11.63
N VAL A 434 -3.94 13.89 -12.84
CA VAL A 434 -5.36 13.61 -13.15
C VAL A 434 -5.88 12.48 -12.27
N MET A 435 -5.14 11.38 -12.14
CA MET A 435 -5.51 10.28 -11.26
C MET A 435 -5.65 10.75 -9.82
N SER A 436 -4.71 11.54 -9.30
CA SER A 436 -4.77 12.06 -7.93
C SER A 436 -6.00 12.93 -7.70
N ILE A 437 -6.36 13.78 -8.67
CA ILE A 437 -7.58 14.60 -8.59
C ILE A 437 -8.83 13.71 -8.55
N ILE A 438 -8.92 12.70 -9.43
CA ILE A 438 -10.05 11.76 -9.44
C ILE A 438 -10.19 11.06 -8.08
N LEU A 439 -9.08 10.57 -7.52
CA LEU A 439 -9.08 9.89 -6.22
C LEU A 439 -9.48 10.82 -5.08
N ILE A 440 -8.98 12.07 -5.05
CA ILE A 440 -9.36 13.06 -4.04
C ILE A 440 -10.84 13.40 -4.13
N VAL A 441 -11.35 13.64 -5.33
CA VAL A 441 -12.79 13.89 -5.55
C VAL A 441 -13.62 12.71 -5.09
N ALA A 442 -13.21 11.48 -5.42
CA ALA A 442 -13.88 10.27 -4.97
C ALA A 442 -13.91 10.13 -3.45
N ASP A 443 -12.80 10.44 -2.77
CA ASP A 443 -12.69 10.35 -1.31
C ASP A 443 -13.52 11.42 -0.58
N ILE A 444 -13.81 12.55 -1.23
CA ILE A 444 -14.67 13.62 -0.69
C ILE A 444 -16.15 13.33 -0.98
N VAL A 445 -16.49 12.96 -2.23
CA VAL A 445 -17.90 12.83 -2.69
C VAL A 445 -18.51 11.49 -2.31
N LYS A 446 -17.72 10.41 -2.43
CA LYS A 446 -18.12 9.02 -2.12
C LYS A 446 -17.08 8.33 -1.26
N PRO A 447 -16.96 8.73 0.00
CA PRO A 447 -15.96 8.16 0.89
C PRO A 447 -16.20 6.69 1.17
N ILE A 448 -15.10 5.93 1.34
CA ILE A 448 -15.16 4.59 1.91
C ILE A 448 -15.22 4.75 3.44
N THR A 449 -16.23 4.19 4.08
CA THR A 449 -16.38 4.14 5.55
C THR A 449 -16.01 2.75 6.04
N LEU A 450 -15.34 2.67 7.19
CA LEU A 450 -14.96 1.40 7.81
C LEU A 450 -15.97 0.93 8.86
N PHE A 451 -16.73 1.84 9.45
CA PHE A 451 -17.62 1.57 10.58
C PHE A 451 -19.03 2.11 10.38
#